data_2da426c0cfdd9847495ed30d99049333
#
_entry.id   2da426c0cfdd9847495ed30d99049333
#
_cell.length_a   1.000
_cell.length_b   1.000
_cell.length_c   1.000
_cell.angle_alpha   90.00
_cell.angle_beta   90.00
_cell.angle_gamma   90.00
#
_symmetry.space_group_name_H-M   'P 1'
#
loop_
_entity.id
_entity.type
_entity.pdbx_description
1 polymer ?
#
loop_
_entity_poly.entity_id
_entity_poly.type
_entity_poly.pdbx_seq_one_letter_code
_entity_poly.pdbx_strand_id
1 'polypeptide(L)'
;MDLKVFQMLEFINSRLNNIEKNITRMDEKLDFSISLQRNHLVRIKNGEEIDDNMILMGRPYNDIPPAKAWSIYNNPDIDFIVLDVTLKSYSKEHLKESIHIPLEELHVRFVEIPSKTVPIMIISENGLRSIQACELMVKKGFFNINNISGGYEFWPGNASKNTEEISDTVKSQHHTDI
;
A
#
# COMPACT_ATOMS: atom_id res chain seq x y z
N MET A 1 57.19 4.04 5.74
CA MET A 1 56.22 3.00 5.37
C MET A 1 56.47 2.62 3.92
N ASP A 2 56.68 1.35 3.63
CA ASP A 2 56.97 0.91 2.27
C ASP A 2 55.73 1.16 1.37
N LEU A 3 55.95 1.78 0.20
CA LEU A 3 54.89 2.13 -0.76
C LEU A 3 54.05 0.90 -1.12
N LYS A 4 54.64 -0.26 -1.19
CA LYS A 4 53.94 -1.55 -1.44
C LYS A 4 52.99 -1.91 -0.31
N VAL A 5 53.39 -1.69 0.93
CA VAL A 5 52.52 -1.96 2.11
C VAL A 5 51.31 -1.01 2.10
N PHE A 6 51.50 0.25 1.75
CA PHE A 6 50.42 1.23 1.64
C PHE A 6 49.42 0.83 0.54
N GLN A 7 49.89 0.49 -0.66
CA GLN A 7 49.03 0.02 -1.76
C GLN A 7 48.27 -1.24 -1.41
N MET A 8 48.90 -2.14 -0.67
CA MET A 8 48.26 -3.38 -0.23
C MET A 8 47.14 -3.10 0.79
N LEU A 9 47.35 -2.15 1.71
CA LEU A 9 46.35 -1.71 2.67
C LEU A 9 45.16 -1.03 1.97
N GLU A 10 45.39 -0.16 1.00
CA GLU A 10 44.31 0.45 0.21
C GLU A 10 43.50 -0.59 -0.55
N PHE A 11 44.16 -1.59 -1.15
CA PHE A 11 43.48 -2.68 -1.85
C PHE A 11 42.62 -3.51 -0.88
N ILE A 12 43.15 -3.84 0.31
CA ILE A 12 42.41 -4.58 1.34
C ILE A 12 41.20 -3.77 1.81
N ASN A 13 41.36 -2.48 2.10
CA ASN A 13 40.26 -1.59 2.52
C ASN A 13 39.17 -1.50 1.43
N SER A 14 39.56 -1.38 0.18
CA SER A 14 38.60 -1.38 -0.94
C SER A 14 37.80 -2.71 -1.01
N ARG A 15 38.46 -3.83 -0.80
CA ARG A 15 37.78 -5.15 -0.76
C ARG A 15 36.85 -5.27 0.44
N LEU A 16 37.26 -4.82 1.61
CA LEU A 16 36.43 -4.82 2.82
C LEU A 16 35.18 -3.98 2.62
N ASN A 17 35.30 -2.78 2.11
CA ASN A 17 34.14 -1.90 1.80
C ASN A 17 33.18 -2.56 0.80
N ASN A 18 33.70 -3.29 -0.19
CA ASN A 18 32.83 -4.02 -1.12
C ASN A 18 32.13 -5.21 -0.47
N ILE A 19 32.81 -5.89 0.44
CA ILE A 19 32.22 -7.00 1.21
C ILE A 19 31.11 -6.44 2.12
N GLU A 20 31.35 -5.38 2.86
CA GLU A 20 30.36 -4.73 3.71
C GLU A 20 29.12 -4.31 2.92
N LYS A 21 29.28 -3.66 1.77
CA LYS A 21 28.16 -3.33 0.88
C LYS A 21 27.38 -4.54 0.40
N ASN A 22 28.07 -5.64 0.09
CA ASN A 22 27.43 -6.86 -0.33
C ASN A 22 26.65 -7.53 0.82
N ILE A 23 27.21 -7.53 2.03
CA ILE A 23 26.53 -8.06 3.23
C ILE A 23 25.26 -7.25 3.47
N THR A 24 25.33 -5.92 3.52
CA THR A 24 24.14 -5.04 3.70
C THR A 24 23.06 -5.35 2.66
N ARG A 25 23.45 -5.50 1.39
CA ARG A 25 22.49 -5.85 0.33
C ARG A 25 21.89 -7.25 0.50
N MET A 26 22.65 -8.18 1.04
CA MET A 26 22.15 -9.54 1.33
C MET A 26 21.18 -9.52 2.50
N ASP A 27 21.47 -8.77 3.55
CA ASP A 27 20.57 -8.59 4.70
C ASP A 27 19.24 -7.97 4.27
N GLU A 28 19.26 -6.91 3.46
CA GLU A 28 18.04 -6.29 2.91
C GLU A 28 17.20 -7.28 2.11
N LYS A 29 17.82 -8.12 1.29
CA LYS A 29 17.11 -9.15 0.51
C LYS A 29 16.54 -10.26 1.39
N LEU A 30 17.26 -10.63 2.44
CA LEU A 30 16.80 -11.63 3.40
C LEU A 30 15.61 -11.12 4.18
N ASP A 31 15.67 -9.90 4.70
CA ASP A 31 14.57 -9.26 5.41
C ASP A 31 13.31 -9.13 4.53
N PHE A 32 13.51 -8.75 3.26
CA PHE A 32 12.41 -8.72 2.29
C PHE A 32 11.79 -10.11 2.09
N SER A 33 12.62 -11.15 1.90
CA SER A 33 12.14 -12.53 1.72
C SER A 33 11.37 -13.03 2.94
N ILE A 34 11.87 -12.76 4.15
CA ILE A 34 11.21 -13.12 5.40
C ILE A 34 9.86 -12.40 5.52
N SER A 35 9.81 -11.12 5.21
CA SER A 35 8.58 -10.32 5.24
C SER A 35 7.54 -10.85 4.26
N LEU A 36 7.96 -11.22 3.04
CA LEU A 36 7.10 -11.82 2.03
C LEU A 36 6.52 -13.15 2.50
N GLN A 37 7.35 -14.04 3.05
CA GLN A 37 6.89 -15.33 3.57
C GLN A 37 5.90 -15.15 4.74
N ARG A 38 6.19 -14.24 5.66
CA ARG A 38 5.28 -13.94 6.79
C ARG A 38 3.95 -13.41 6.30
N ASN A 39 3.95 -12.53 5.29
CA ASN A 39 2.73 -12.01 4.68
C ASN A 39 1.87 -13.17 4.11
N HIS A 40 2.48 -14.09 3.36
CA HIS A 40 1.77 -15.25 2.82
C HIS A 40 1.20 -16.15 3.93
N LEU A 41 1.98 -16.42 4.98
CA LEU A 41 1.53 -17.25 6.11
C LEU A 41 0.35 -16.60 6.87
N VAL A 42 0.38 -15.28 7.08
CA VAL A 42 -0.72 -14.55 7.73
C VAL A 42 -2.00 -14.64 6.89
N ARG A 43 -1.90 -14.47 5.57
CA ARG A 43 -3.04 -14.61 4.65
C ARG A 43 -3.64 -16.01 4.69
N ILE A 44 -2.82 -17.05 4.61
CA ILE A 44 -3.27 -18.44 4.73
C ILE A 44 -3.95 -18.68 6.08
N LYS A 45 -3.39 -18.17 7.17
CA LYS A 45 -4.00 -18.25 8.51
C LYS A 45 -5.39 -17.60 8.58
N ASN A 46 -5.58 -16.51 7.84
CA ASN A 46 -6.85 -15.80 7.75
C ASN A 46 -7.84 -16.46 6.76
N GLY A 47 -7.46 -17.58 6.13
CA GLY A 47 -8.29 -18.29 5.16
C GLY A 47 -8.36 -17.61 3.78
N GLU A 48 -7.42 -16.71 3.49
CA GLU A 48 -7.33 -16.05 2.20
C GLU A 48 -6.60 -16.94 1.18
N GLU A 49 -7.11 -16.96 -0.06
CA GLU A 49 -6.38 -17.53 -1.19
C GLU A 49 -5.30 -16.53 -1.64
N ILE A 50 -4.10 -17.03 -1.83
CA ILE A 50 -2.99 -16.22 -2.36
C ILE A 50 -3.04 -16.32 -3.88
N ASP A 51 -3.15 -15.17 -4.54
CA ASP A 51 -3.11 -15.09 -6.01
C ASP A 51 -1.75 -15.56 -6.54
N ASP A 52 -1.76 -16.42 -7.57
CA ASP A 52 -0.55 -16.95 -8.20
C ASP A 52 0.38 -15.86 -8.69
N ASN A 53 -0.15 -14.74 -9.21
CA ASN A 53 0.65 -13.60 -9.63
C ASN A 53 1.39 -12.93 -8.46
N MET A 54 0.80 -12.91 -7.27
CA MET A 54 1.46 -12.38 -6.08
C MET A 54 2.68 -13.22 -5.71
N ILE A 55 2.57 -14.55 -5.82
CA ILE A 55 3.68 -15.48 -5.58
C ILE A 55 4.75 -15.32 -6.66
N LEU A 56 4.35 -15.36 -7.94
CA LEU A 56 5.26 -15.32 -9.09
C LEU A 56 6.01 -13.99 -9.21
N MET A 57 5.33 -12.87 -8.91
CA MET A 57 5.92 -11.53 -8.98
C MET A 57 6.69 -11.16 -7.71
N GLY A 58 6.59 -11.96 -6.64
CA GLY A 58 7.25 -11.68 -5.38
C GLY A 58 6.82 -10.35 -4.74
N ARG A 59 5.58 -9.94 -4.96
CA ARG A 59 5.05 -8.69 -4.38
C ARG A 59 4.70 -8.90 -2.92
N PRO A 60 5.10 -8.00 -2.03
CA PRO A 60 4.82 -8.12 -0.60
C PRO A 60 3.41 -7.64 -0.22
N TYR A 61 2.64 -7.12 -1.16
CA TYR A 61 1.25 -6.69 -1.01
C TYR A 61 0.43 -7.12 -2.23
N ASN A 62 -0.89 -7.13 -2.08
CA ASN A 62 -1.82 -7.49 -3.14
C ASN A 62 -2.42 -6.21 -3.76
N ASP A 63 -2.60 -6.22 -5.09
CA ASP A 63 -3.36 -5.19 -5.81
C ASP A 63 -4.80 -5.71 -6.01
N ILE A 64 -5.77 -5.07 -5.37
CA ILE A 64 -7.17 -5.44 -5.52
C ILE A 64 -7.91 -4.41 -6.37
N PRO A 65 -8.73 -4.86 -7.34
CA PRO A 65 -9.58 -3.97 -8.11
C PRO A 65 -10.60 -3.26 -7.21
N PRO A 66 -11.01 -2.01 -7.54
CA PRO A 66 -11.96 -1.25 -6.76
C PRO A 66 -13.29 -1.98 -6.50
N ALA A 67 -13.81 -2.71 -7.50
CA ALA A 67 -15.03 -3.49 -7.36
C ALA A 67 -14.91 -4.62 -6.32
N LYS A 68 -13.75 -5.30 -6.25
CA LYS A 68 -13.47 -6.31 -5.22
C LYS A 68 -13.31 -5.66 -3.85
N ALA A 69 -12.59 -4.55 -3.78
CA ALA A 69 -12.44 -3.78 -2.53
C ALA A 69 -13.79 -3.29 -2.00
N TRP A 70 -14.67 -2.80 -2.88
CA TRP A 70 -16.04 -2.42 -2.56
C TRP A 70 -16.86 -3.58 -2.00
N SER A 71 -16.76 -4.76 -2.61
CA SER A 71 -17.44 -5.97 -2.12
C SER A 71 -16.97 -6.35 -0.72
N ILE A 72 -15.66 -6.27 -0.43
CA ILE A 72 -15.10 -6.53 0.89
C ILE A 72 -15.57 -5.46 1.89
N TYR A 73 -15.51 -4.19 1.51
CA TYR A 73 -15.89 -3.07 2.36
C TYR A 73 -17.36 -3.13 2.83
N ASN A 74 -18.25 -3.64 2.01
CA ASN A 74 -19.68 -3.79 2.34
C ASN A 74 -20.05 -5.14 2.95
N ASN A 75 -19.08 -6.02 3.20
CA ASN A 75 -19.32 -7.33 3.79
C ASN A 75 -19.09 -7.26 5.32
N PRO A 76 -20.15 -7.38 6.15
CA PRO A 76 -20.04 -7.29 7.60
C PRO A 76 -19.31 -8.48 8.25
N ASP A 77 -19.13 -9.58 7.51
CA ASP A 77 -18.50 -10.80 8.02
C ASP A 77 -16.96 -10.78 7.87
N ILE A 78 -16.42 -9.76 7.21
CA ILE A 78 -14.97 -9.62 6.97
C ILE A 78 -14.40 -8.51 7.86
N ASP A 79 -13.48 -8.88 8.74
CA ASP A 79 -12.73 -7.92 9.55
C ASP A 79 -11.53 -7.36 8.74
N PHE A 80 -11.44 -6.05 8.63
CA PHE A 80 -10.38 -5.34 7.91
C PHE A 80 -10.18 -3.92 8.44
N ILE A 81 -9.07 -3.32 8.10
CA ILE A 81 -8.75 -1.91 8.37
C ILE A 81 -8.68 -1.17 7.02
N VAL A 82 -9.30 0.00 6.92
CA VAL A 82 -9.08 0.92 5.80
C VAL A 82 -8.08 1.99 6.23
N LEU A 83 -6.97 2.08 5.53
CA LEU A 83 -5.97 3.13 5.70
C LEU A 83 -6.06 4.09 4.51
N ASP A 84 -6.47 5.31 4.79
CA ASP A 84 -6.55 6.38 3.80
C ASP A 84 -5.29 7.23 3.87
N VAL A 85 -4.53 7.24 2.76
CA VAL A 85 -3.26 7.96 2.66
C VAL A 85 -3.32 9.18 1.73
N THR A 86 -4.53 9.70 1.51
CA THR A 86 -4.74 10.94 0.76
C THR A 86 -4.05 12.14 1.40
N LEU A 87 -3.84 13.18 0.61
CA LEU A 87 -3.32 14.45 1.11
C LEU A 87 -4.25 15.05 2.16
N LYS A 88 -3.70 15.80 3.13
CA LYS A 88 -4.50 16.60 4.07
C LYS A 88 -5.47 17.59 3.39
N SER A 89 -5.10 18.07 2.21
CA SER A 89 -5.90 18.98 1.40
C SER A 89 -6.95 18.29 0.53
N TYR A 90 -7.05 16.96 0.61
CA TYR A 90 -8.07 16.23 -0.13
C TYR A 90 -9.46 16.55 0.41
N SER A 91 -10.28 17.21 -0.40
CA SER A 91 -11.57 17.81 0.02
C SER A 91 -12.77 16.89 -0.19
N LYS A 92 -12.58 15.72 -0.80
CA LYS A 92 -13.65 14.73 -0.98
C LYS A 92 -13.91 13.95 0.29
N GLU A 93 -15.08 13.30 0.38
CA GLU A 93 -15.41 12.44 1.51
C GLU A 93 -14.47 11.23 1.57
N HIS A 94 -13.99 10.95 2.77
CA HIS A 94 -13.25 9.73 3.09
C HIS A 94 -14.20 8.56 3.33
N LEU A 95 -13.72 7.34 3.16
CA LEU A 95 -14.50 6.15 3.53
C LEU A 95 -14.80 6.16 5.03
N LYS A 96 -16.03 5.76 5.39
CA LYS A 96 -16.42 5.65 6.80
C LYS A 96 -15.47 4.67 7.51
N GLU A 97 -15.15 4.98 8.77
CA GLU A 97 -14.28 4.16 9.63
C GLU A 97 -12.85 3.98 9.10
N SER A 98 -12.45 4.76 8.07
CA SER A 98 -11.06 4.77 7.64
C SER A 98 -10.17 5.53 8.62
N ILE A 99 -8.95 5.02 8.81
CA ILE A 99 -7.88 5.71 9.53
C ILE A 99 -7.18 6.62 8.52
N HIS A 100 -7.34 7.94 8.65
CA HIS A 100 -6.70 8.88 7.75
C HIS A 100 -5.32 9.29 8.26
N ILE A 101 -4.30 8.81 7.57
CA ILE A 101 -2.90 9.18 7.80
C ILE A 101 -2.28 9.52 6.45
N PRO A 102 -2.07 10.80 6.14
CA PRO A 102 -1.39 11.20 4.91
C PRO A 102 -0.05 10.48 4.73
N LEU A 103 0.28 10.13 3.49
CA LEU A 103 1.51 9.36 3.18
C LEU A 103 2.76 9.99 3.81
N GLU A 104 2.85 11.32 3.84
CA GLU A 104 3.99 12.07 4.39
C GLU A 104 4.16 11.85 5.90
N GLU A 105 3.07 11.58 6.62
CA GLU A 105 3.06 11.35 8.06
C GLU A 105 3.12 9.87 8.43
N LEU A 106 2.87 8.99 7.45
CA LEU A 106 2.72 7.55 7.69
C LEU A 106 3.99 6.94 8.30
N HIS A 107 5.17 7.43 7.95
CA HIS A 107 6.46 6.93 8.46
C HIS A 107 6.63 7.09 9.99
N VAL A 108 5.86 8.00 10.61
CA VAL A 108 5.82 8.22 12.07
C VAL A 108 4.53 7.65 12.67
N ARG A 109 3.38 7.92 12.03
CA ARG A 109 2.05 7.64 12.57
C ARG A 109 1.55 6.21 12.34
N PHE A 110 2.32 5.35 11.69
CA PHE A 110 1.96 3.93 11.50
C PHE A 110 1.66 3.20 12.82
N VAL A 111 2.14 3.71 13.94
CA VAL A 111 1.89 3.16 15.29
C VAL A 111 0.43 3.30 15.74
N GLU A 112 -0.35 4.19 15.10
CA GLU A 112 -1.79 4.38 15.36
C GLU A 112 -2.64 3.23 14.80
N ILE A 113 -2.06 2.38 13.93
CA ILE A 113 -2.77 1.27 13.30
C ILE A 113 -2.83 0.11 14.31
N PRO A 114 -4.05 -0.36 14.67
CA PRO A 114 -4.25 -1.21 15.84
C PRO A 114 -3.74 -2.64 15.69
N SER A 115 -3.57 -3.13 14.47
CA SER A 115 -3.14 -4.51 14.21
C SER A 115 -2.18 -4.60 13.03
N LYS A 116 -1.23 -5.54 13.13
CA LYS A 116 -0.29 -5.85 12.04
C LYS A 116 -0.69 -7.06 11.20
N THR A 117 -1.68 -7.82 11.64
CA THR A 117 -2.07 -9.10 11.02
C THR A 117 -3.46 -9.10 10.41
N VAL A 118 -4.34 -8.18 10.84
CA VAL A 118 -5.64 -7.95 10.21
C VAL A 118 -5.44 -7.41 8.79
N PRO A 119 -6.24 -7.82 7.80
CA PRO A 119 -6.18 -7.27 6.44
C PRO A 119 -6.26 -5.75 6.44
N ILE A 120 -5.33 -5.08 5.78
CA ILE A 120 -5.32 -3.63 5.62
C ILE A 120 -5.53 -3.30 4.15
N MET A 121 -6.60 -2.57 3.86
CA MET A 121 -6.86 -1.98 2.54
C MET A 121 -6.36 -0.55 2.54
N ILE A 122 -5.45 -0.22 1.64
CA ILE A 122 -4.86 1.11 1.54
C ILE A 122 -5.43 1.82 0.31
N ILE A 123 -5.99 3.01 0.54
CA ILE A 123 -6.60 3.84 -0.50
C ILE A 123 -5.92 5.21 -0.58
N SER A 124 -5.88 5.76 -1.78
CA SER A 124 -5.46 7.14 -2.05
C SER A 124 -6.31 7.75 -3.16
N GLU A 125 -6.01 8.95 -3.60
CA GLU A 125 -6.78 9.66 -4.64
C GLU A 125 -6.89 8.83 -5.93
N ASN A 126 -5.75 8.35 -6.45
CA ASN A 126 -5.62 7.64 -7.73
C ASN A 126 -4.84 6.33 -7.67
N GLY A 127 -4.52 5.84 -6.48
CA GLY A 127 -3.79 4.59 -6.29
C GLY A 127 -2.27 4.69 -6.31
N LEU A 128 -1.65 5.84 -6.61
CA LEU A 128 -0.19 5.98 -6.66
C LEU A 128 0.43 6.12 -5.27
N ARG A 129 -0.19 6.90 -4.40
CA ARG A 129 0.28 7.09 -3.02
C ARG A 129 0.07 5.85 -2.18
N SER A 130 -1.00 5.09 -2.43
CA SER A 130 -1.29 3.84 -1.74
C SER A 130 -0.27 2.75 -2.05
N ILE A 131 0.30 2.70 -3.25
CA ILE A 131 1.44 1.81 -3.58
C ILE A 131 2.64 2.10 -2.68
N GLN A 132 3.05 3.37 -2.56
CA GLN A 132 4.17 3.78 -1.71
C GLN A 132 3.88 3.49 -0.22
N ALA A 133 2.64 3.70 0.20
CA ALA A 133 2.19 3.35 1.54
C ALA A 133 2.26 1.84 1.81
N CYS A 134 1.84 0.99 0.86
CA CYS A 134 1.97 -0.46 0.96
C CYS A 134 3.42 -0.89 1.19
N GLU A 135 4.35 -0.38 0.40
CA GLU A 135 5.79 -0.68 0.55
C GLU A 135 6.33 -0.24 1.91
N LEU A 136 5.93 0.95 2.37
CA LEU A 136 6.32 1.45 3.69
C LEU A 136 5.76 0.57 4.81
N MET A 137 4.49 0.19 4.74
CA MET A 137 3.82 -0.63 5.74
C MET A 137 4.46 -2.03 5.85
N VAL A 138 4.80 -2.64 4.71
CA VAL A 138 5.53 -3.91 4.70
C VAL A 138 6.89 -3.77 5.39
N LYS A 139 7.65 -2.70 5.10
CA LYS A 139 8.94 -2.41 5.77
C LYS A 139 8.78 -2.18 7.29
N LYS A 140 7.63 -1.68 7.74
CA LYS A 140 7.28 -1.52 9.16
C LYS A 140 6.77 -2.80 9.82
N GLY A 141 6.74 -3.92 9.09
CA GLY A 141 6.37 -5.25 9.58
C GLY A 141 4.87 -5.47 9.71
N PHE A 142 4.08 -4.78 8.89
CA PHE A 142 2.67 -5.10 8.70
C PHE A 142 2.50 -6.19 7.65
N PHE A 143 1.54 -7.07 7.87
CA PHE A 143 1.24 -8.21 7.00
C PHE A 143 -0.17 -8.07 6.46
N ASN A 144 -0.45 -8.77 5.35
CA ASN A 144 -1.76 -8.72 4.72
C ASN A 144 -2.16 -7.31 4.23
N ILE A 145 -1.23 -6.69 3.54
CA ILE A 145 -1.41 -5.37 2.94
C ILE A 145 -2.02 -5.50 1.55
N ASN A 146 -3.05 -4.70 1.28
CA ASN A 146 -3.78 -4.69 0.01
C ASN A 146 -3.88 -3.25 -0.50
N ASN A 147 -3.39 -3.01 -1.72
CA ASN A 147 -3.56 -1.76 -2.42
C ASN A 147 -4.91 -1.74 -3.13
N ILE A 148 -5.70 -0.69 -2.99
CA ILE A 148 -6.90 -0.45 -3.82
C ILE A 148 -6.46 0.25 -5.11
N SER A 149 -6.40 -0.50 -6.22
CA SER A 149 -5.96 0.01 -7.51
C SER A 149 -6.85 1.15 -7.99
N GLY A 150 -6.24 2.26 -8.42
CA GLY A 150 -6.98 3.44 -8.89
C GLY A 150 -7.63 4.29 -7.80
N GLY A 151 -7.60 3.84 -6.53
CA GLY A 151 -8.03 4.64 -5.38
C GLY A 151 -9.47 5.16 -5.46
N TYR A 152 -9.69 6.37 -4.92
CA TYR A 152 -11.00 7.02 -4.92
C TYR A 152 -11.53 7.35 -6.32
N GLU A 153 -10.64 7.56 -7.28
CA GLU A 153 -11.04 7.89 -8.66
C GLU A 153 -11.90 6.79 -9.30
N PHE A 154 -11.61 5.53 -8.99
CA PHE A 154 -12.35 4.37 -9.50
C PHE A 154 -13.22 3.70 -8.42
N TRP A 155 -13.43 4.33 -7.28
CA TRP A 155 -14.24 3.77 -6.21
C TRP A 155 -15.73 3.72 -6.60
N PRO A 156 -16.40 2.55 -6.57
CA PRO A 156 -17.77 2.42 -7.08
C PRO A 156 -18.81 3.32 -6.39
N GLY A 157 -18.61 3.66 -5.11
CA GLY A 157 -19.49 4.57 -4.38
C GLY A 157 -19.53 6.01 -4.91
N ASN A 158 -18.54 6.43 -5.72
CA ASN A 158 -18.53 7.74 -6.34
C ASN A 158 -19.34 7.79 -7.64
N ALA A 159 -19.60 6.64 -8.28
CA ALA A 159 -20.39 6.56 -9.50
C ALA A 159 -21.87 6.93 -9.30
N SER A 160 -22.42 6.66 -8.09
CA SER A 160 -23.79 7.02 -7.76
C SER A 160 -24.01 8.54 -7.62
N LYS A 161 -23.02 9.30 -7.19
CA LYS A 161 -23.09 10.77 -7.08
C LYS A 161 -23.04 11.45 -8.46
N ASN A 162 -22.23 10.94 -9.38
CA ASN A 162 -22.14 11.49 -10.73
C ASN A 162 -23.43 11.28 -11.55
N THR A 163 -24.21 10.24 -11.26
CA THR A 163 -25.49 9.98 -11.95
C THR A 163 -26.60 10.89 -11.44
N GLU A 164 -26.59 11.28 -10.18
CA GLU A 164 -27.55 12.23 -9.61
C GLU A 164 -27.28 13.66 -10.09
N GLU A 165 -26.03 14.09 -10.16
CA GLU A 165 -25.66 15.41 -10.68
C GLU A 165 -25.99 15.59 -12.17
N ILE A 166 -25.85 14.54 -12.98
CA ILE A 166 -26.22 14.56 -14.40
C ILE A 166 -27.74 14.59 -14.58
N SER A 167 -28.49 13.90 -13.71
CA SER A 167 -29.96 13.88 -13.77
C SER A 167 -30.57 15.22 -13.40
N ASP A 168 -29.98 15.97 -12.48
CA ASP A 168 -30.44 17.29 -12.08
C ASP A 168 -30.08 18.39 -13.06
N THR A 169 -28.93 18.23 -13.76
CA THR A 169 -28.52 19.19 -14.81
C THR A 169 -29.40 19.06 -16.08
N VAL A 170 -29.85 17.86 -16.41
CA VAL A 170 -30.75 17.62 -17.56
C VAL A 170 -32.17 18.12 -17.28
N LYS A 171 -32.65 18.05 -16.03
CA LYS A 171 -33.97 18.55 -15.64
C LYS A 171 -34.06 20.09 -15.61
N SER A 172 -32.94 20.78 -15.38
CA SER A 172 -32.91 22.26 -15.36
C SER A 172 -32.85 22.88 -16.75
N GLN A 173 -32.50 22.14 -17.80
CA GLN A 173 -32.45 22.65 -19.18
C GLN A 173 -33.78 22.52 -19.98
N HIS A 174 -34.75 21.79 -19.44
CA HIS A 174 -36.04 21.57 -20.12
C HIS A 174 -37.15 22.53 -19.65
N HIS A 175 -36.86 23.55 -18.84
CA HIS A 175 -37.90 24.46 -18.28
C HIS A 175 -37.79 25.91 -18.78
N THR A 176 -37.09 26.19 -19.88
CA THR A 176 -36.90 27.55 -20.41
C THR A 176 -37.33 27.75 -21.87
N ASP A 177 -38.23 26.93 -22.42
CA ASP A 177 -38.83 27.20 -23.73
C ASP A 177 -40.35 26.91 -23.66
N ILE A 178 -41.10 27.91 -23.15
CA ILE A 178 -42.53 28.20 -23.50
C ILE A 178 -42.72 29.70 -23.34
#